data_23a92212c655b19aca6bf37555f8cea8
#
_entry.id   23a92212c655b19aca6bf37555f8cea8
#
_cell.length_a   1.000
_cell.length_b   1.000
_cell.length_c   1.000
_cell.angle_alpha   90.00
_cell.angle_beta   90.00
_cell.angle_gamma   90.00
#
_symmetry.space_group_name_H-M   'P 1'
#
loop_
_entity.id
_entity.type
_entity.pdbx_description
1 polymer ?
#
loop_
_entity_poly.entity_id
_entity_poly.type
_entity_poly.pdbx_seq_one_letter_code
_entity_poly.pdbx_strand_id
1 'polypeptide(L)'
;MNLQPILGNFALILFVLMVVTGIIWCLDVFVLAKGRRAAADAALAEYDERNAKLTREGIKVDTNGNRAAIEAAHLRQTTWVEYSGSFFPVIALVFILRSFLWEPFKIPSSSMVPTLLVGDLILVNKYTYGIRLPIINKKIIQLNDPQRGDVMVFKYPKDMSQDYIKRVIGVPGDKITYENKRLTVNGKAVEYTPLDDYLDEERPVYHKQFVEKLPGSEHRILNDEPARSFNLDGVENFPNREACDYSYDKFTCIVPEGNYFMMGDNRDNSADSRYWGFVPDKNIVGKAFLVWMNFGDPKRIGGIQ
;
A
#
# COMPACT_ATOMS: atom_id res chain seq x y z
N MET A 1 15.39 -17.16 11.73
CA MET A 1 14.22 -17.40 10.85
C MET A 1 13.92 -16.09 10.12
N ASN A 2 14.08 -16.06 8.80
CA ASN A 2 13.95 -14.81 8.04
C ASN A 2 12.45 -14.53 7.85
N LEU A 3 11.88 -13.55 8.59
CA LEU A 3 10.45 -13.19 8.56
C LEU A 3 10.07 -12.34 7.33
N GLN A 4 11.07 -11.87 6.56
CA GLN A 4 10.83 -11.03 5.38
C GLN A 4 9.90 -11.65 4.31
N PRO A 5 9.98 -12.95 3.97
CA PRO A 5 9.03 -13.53 3.01
C PRO A 5 7.60 -13.59 3.53
N ILE A 6 7.42 -13.71 4.86
CA ILE A 6 6.10 -13.76 5.48
C ILE A 6 5.49 -12.36 5.55
N LEU A 7 6.27 -11.35 5.92
CA LEU A 7 5.82 -9.94 5.94
C LEU A 7 5.58 -9.40 4.53
N GLY A 8 6.34 -9.85 3.53
CA GLY A 8 6.12 -9.54 2.11
C GLY A 8 4.78 -10.06 1.57
N ASN A 9 4.17 -11.06 2.23
CA ASN A 9 2.87 -11.62 1.88
C ASN A 9 1.77 -11.27 2.90
N PHE A 10 1.89 -10.13 3.58
CA PHE A 10 0.92 -9.74 4.61
C PHE A 10 -0.53 -9.71 4.12
N ALA A 11 -0.77 -9.33 2.86
CA ALA A 11 -2.10 -9.41 2.25
C ALA A 11 -2.62 -10.85 2.17
N LEU A 12 -1.76 -11.82 1.87
CA LEU A 12 -2.11 -13.24 1.85
C LEU A 12 -2.45 -13.74 3.27
N ILE A 13 -1.67 -13.32 4.27
CA ILE A 13 -1.94 -13.69 5.68
C ILE A 13 -3.30 -13.17 6.11
N LEU A 14 -3.60 -11.88 5.85
CA LEU A 14 -4.90 -11.30 6.16
C LEU A 14 -6.04 -12.01 5.42
N PHE A 15 -5.83 -12.37 4.16
CA PHE A 15 -6.81 -13.13 3.36
C PHE A 15 -7.10 -14.50 3.98
N VAL A 16 -6.07 -15.27 4.32
CA VAL A 16 -6.23 -16.58 4.95
C VAL A 16 -6.95 -16.46 6.30
N LEU A 17 -6.53 -15.50 7.14
CA LEU A 17 -7.20 -15.25 8.42
C LEU A 17 -8.67 -14.86 8.24
N MET A 18 -8.98 -13.99 7.29
CA MET A 18 -10.35 -13.60 6.96
C MET A 18 -11.18 -14.80 6.53
N VAL A 19 -10.65 -15.65 5.65
CA VAL A 19 -11.37 -16.84 5.16
C VAL A 19 -11.60 -17.83 6.29
N VAL A 20 -10.58 -18.14 7.10
CA VAL A 20 -10.70 -19.09 8.21
C VAL A 20 -11.71 -18.61 9.26
N THR A 21 -11.53 -17.36 9.73
CA THR A 21 -12.46 -16.79 10.74
C THR A 21 -13.87 -16.62 10.18
N GLY A 22 -14.01 -16.28 8.90
CA GLY A 22 -15.30 -16.17 8.22
C GLY A 22 -16.02 -17.52 8.09
N ILE A 23 -15.31 -18.60 7.75
CA ILE A 23 -15.88 -19.97 7.72
C ILE A 23 -16.37 -20.36 9.10
N ILE A 24 -15.56 -20.14 10.15
CA ILE A 24 -15.94 -20.47 11.53
C ILE A 24 -17.19 -19.66 11.94
N TRP A 25 -17.21 -18.36 11.64
CA TRP A 25 -18.37 -17.50 11.92
C TRP A 25 -19.63 -17.97 11.19
N CYS A 26 -19.53 -18.31 9.92
CA CYS A 26 -20.66 -18.87 9.15
C CYS A 26 -21.15 -20.20 9.75
N LEU A 27 -20.24 -21.10 10.10
CA LEU A 27 -20.59 -22.37 10.74
C LEU A 27 -21.31 -22.14 12.09
N ASP A 28 -20.86 -21.17 12.86
CA ASP A 28 -21.52 -20.81 14.11
C ASP A 28 -22.93 -20.30 13.87
N VAL A 29 -23.10 -19.29 13.03
CA VAL A 29 -24.38 -18.62 12.78
C VAL A 29 -25.42 -19.59 12.19
N PHE A 30 -25.02 -20.41 11.22
CA PHE A 30 -25.96 -21.24 10.47
C PHE A 30 -26.20 -22.64 11.06
N VAL A 31 -25.25 -23.18 11.84
CA VAL A 31 -25.28 -24.55 12.34
C VAL A 31 -25.21 -24.61 13.85
N LEU A 32 -24.08 -24.15 14.46
CA LEU A 32 -23.80 -24.36 15.88
C LEU A 32 -24.76 -23.56 16.79
N ALA A 33 -25.10 -22.33 16.44
CA ALA A 33 -26.02 -21.51 17.20
C ALA A 33 -27.43 -22.09 17.25
N LYS A 34 -27.86 -22.70 16.15
CA LYS A 34 -29.16 -23.41 16.12
C LYS A 34 -29.19 -24.63 17.06
N GLY A 35 -28.10 -25.38 17.07
CA GLY A 35 -27.95 -26.51 17.99
C GLY A 35 -27.92 -26.06 19.47
N ARG A 36 -27.20 -25.00 19.78
CA ARG A 36 -27.16 -24.43 21.14
C ARG A 36 -28.54 -23.93 21.60
N ARG A 37 -29.29 -23.24 20.71
CA ARG A 37 -30.64 -22.77 21.02
C ARG A 37 -31.59 -23.95 21.26
N ALA A 38 -31.60 -24.97 20.39
CA ALA A 38 -32.41 -26.14 20.58
C ALA A 38 -32.09 -26.89 21.90
N ALA A 39 -30.82 -26.99 22.27
CA ALA A 39 -30.40 -27.57 23.54
C ALA A 39 -30.84 -26.71 24.76
N ALA A 40 -30.75 -25.38 24.63
CA ALA A 40 -31.24 -24.47 25.66
C ALA A 40 -32.75 -24.57 25.85
N ASP A 41 -33.52 -24.62 24.75
CA ASP A 41 -34.98 -24.75 24.79
C ASP A 41 -35.40 -26.07 25.43
N ALA A 42 -34.75 -27.20 25.10
CA ALA A 42 -35.00 -28.50 25.70
C ALA A 42 -34.70 -28.52 27.21
N ALA A 43 -33.55 -27.94 27.63
CA ALA A 43 -33.17 -27.85 29.03
C ALA A 43 -34.11 -26.94 29.85
N LEU A 44 -34.59 -25.86 29.24
CA LEU A 44 -35.59 -24.97 29.89
C LEU A 44 -36.93 -25.66 30.01
N ALA A 45 -37.38 -26.43 29.01
CA ALA A 45 -38.64 -27.18 29.10
C ALA A 45 -38.60 -28.26 30.22
N GLU A 46 -37.48 -28.96 30.34
CA GLU A 46 -37.27 -29.94 31.44
C GLU A 46 -37.27 -29.25 32.80
N TYR A 47 -36.61 -28.12 32.94
CA TYR A 47 -36.55 -27.30 34.14
C TYR A 47 -37.97 -26.81 34.55
N ASP A 48 -38.76 -26.29 33.60
CA ASP A 48 -40.09 -25.75 33.82
C ASP A 48 -41.07 -26.90 34.21
N GLU A 49 -40.97 -28.07 33.61
CA GLU A 49 -41.76 -29.28 33.97
C GLU A 49 -41.44 -29.74 35.40
N ARG A 50 -40.16 -29.80 35.76
CA ARG A 50 -39.71 -30.16 37.10
C ARG A 50 -40.23 -29.18 38.16
N ASN A 51 -40.16 -27.87 37.89
CA ASN A 51 -40.66 -26.85 38.79
C ASN A 51 -42.18 -26.86 38.98
N ALA A 52 -42.92 -27.18 37.90
CA ALA A 52 -44.36 -27.35 37.95
C ALA A 52 -44.77 -28.54 38.84
N LYS A 53 -44.00 -29.64 38.85
CA LYS A 53 -44.20 -30.79 39.78
C LYS A 53 -43.95 -30.37 41.22
N LEU A 54 -42.82 -29.73 41.51
CA LEU A 54 -42.48 -29.28 42.88
C LEU A 54 -43.50 -28.26 43.46
N THR A 55 -43.99 -27.35 42.62
CA THR A 55 -45.01 -26.38 43.00
C THR A 55 -46.35 -27.08 43.35
N ARG A 56 -46.73 -28.13 42.64
CA ARG A 56 -47.90 -28.93 42.97
C ARG A 56 -47.77 -29.69 44.30
N GLU A 57 -46.54 -30.01 44.71
CA GLU A 57 -46.19 -30.64 45.98
C GLU A 57 -46.05 -29.61 47.13
N GLY A 58 -46.32 -28.32 46.86
CA GLY A 58 -46.28 -27.25 47.90
C GLY A 58 -44.88 -26.69 48.20
N ILE A 59 -43.89 -27.05 47.41
CA ILE A 59 -42.49 -26.57 47.57
C ILE A 59 -42.33 -25.23 46.87
N LYS A 60 -41.88 -24.19 47.60
CA LYS A 60 -41.53 -22.92 46.96
C LYS A 60 -40.24 -23.04 46.17
N VAL A 61 -40.32 -22.76 44.89
CA VAL A 61 -39.16 -22.80 43.94
C VAL A 61 -38.82 -21.40 43.49
N ASP A 62 -37.55 -21.04 43.56
CA ASP A 62 -37.03 -19.82 42.91
C ASP A 62 -36.87 -20.07 41.41
N THR A 63 -37.82 -19.52 40.62
CA THR A 63 -37.94 -19.80 39.22
C THR A 63 -37.09 -18.92 38.30
N ASN A 64 -36.74 -17.69 38.70
CA ASN A 64 -36.20 -16.74 37.76
C ASN A 64 -34.65 -16.77 37.65
N GLY A 65 -33.92 -16.90 38.77
CA GLY A 65 -32.44 -16.86 38.76
C GLY A 65 -31.84 -18.11 38.08
N ASN A 66 -32.36 -19.30 38.39
CA ASN A 66 -31.84 -20.57 37.82
C ASN A 66 -32.16 -20.75 36.34
N ARG A 67 -33.33 -20.23 35.88
CA ARG A 67 -33.74 -20.33 34.48
C ARG A 67 -32.76 -19.56 33.56
N ALA A 68 -32.42 -18.33 33.90
CA ALA A 68 -31.43 -17.50 33.18
C ALA A 68 -30.01 -18.13 33.16
N ALA A 69 -29.62 -18.76 34.29
CA ALA A 69 -28.34 -19.45 34.38
C ALA A 69 -28.24 -20.67 33.44
N ILE A 70 -29.35 -21.49 33.36
CA ILE A 70 -29.43 -22.64 32.45
C ILE A 70 -29.34 -22.18 30.98
N GLU A 71 -30.10 -21.14 30.64
CA GLU A 71 -30.09 -20.58 29.28
C GLU A 71 -28.67 -20.07 28.92
N ALA A 72 -28.06 -19.28 29.76
CA ALA A 72 -26.71 -18.73 29.58
C ALA A 72 -25.65 -19.83 29.42
N ALA A 73 -25.76 -20.94 30.20
CA ALA A 73 -24.83 -22.05 30.13
C ALA A 73 -24.90 -22.80 28.78
N HIS A 74 -26.11 -23.01 28.22
CA HIS A 74 -26.29 -23.68 26.95
C HIS A 74 -26.02 -22.79 25.74
N LEU A 75 -26.25 -21.47 25.85
CA LEU A 75 -25.97 -20.53 24.78
C LEU A 75 -24.49 -20.14 24.69
N ARG A 76 -23.68 -20.48 25.71
CA ARG A 76 -22.27 -20.15 25.75
C ARG A 76 -21.53 -20.71 24.55
N GLN A 77 -20.82 -19.83 23.84
CA GLN A 77 -19.95 -20.22 22.73
C GLN A 77 -18.65 -20.83 23.25
N THR A 78 -18.08 -21.75 22.46
CA THR A 78 -16.71 -22.20 22.70
C THR A 78 -15.75 -21.07 22.40
N THR A 79 -14.70 -20.89 23.21
CA THR A 79 -13.76 -19.75 23.15
C THR A 79 -13.23 -19.47 21.73
N TRP A 80 -12.85 -20.50 20.97
CA TRP A 80 -12.33 -20.31 19.61
C TRP A 80 -13.38 -19.81 18.61
N VAL A 81 -14.67 -20.18 18.81
CA VAL A 81 -15.79 -19.70 17.99
C VAL A 81 -16.09 -18.24 18.31
N GLU A 82 -16.12 -17.90 19.59
CA GLU A 82 -16.34 -16.54 20.09
C GLU A 82 -15.28 -15.56 19.56
N TYR A 83 -13.98 -15.90 19.69
CA TYR A 83 -12.91 -15.08 19.15
C TYR A 83 -12.95 -14.97 17.63
N SER A 84 -13.21 -16.09 16.91
CA SER A 84 -13.33 -16.05 15.45
C SER A 84 -14.46 -15.12 15.00
N GLY A 85 -15.62 -15.19 15.65
CA GLY A 85 -16.76 -14.33 15.34
C GLY A 85 -16.49 -12.85 15.65
N SER A 86 -15.77 -12.57 16.75
CA SER A 86 -15.43 -11.20 17.16
C SER A 86 -14.36 -10.57 16.24
N PHE A 87 -13.36 -11.34 15.80
CA PHE A 87 -12.27 -10.83 14.99
C PHE A 87 -12.57 -10.80 13.49
N PHE A 88 -13.46 -11.66 12.99
CA PHE A 88 -13.79 -11.72 11.56
C PHE A 88 -14.16 -10.36 10.94
N PRO A 89 -15.10 -9.56 11.51
CA PRO A 89 -15.47 -8.28 10.91
C PRO A 89 -14.31 -7.30 10.86
N VAL A 90 -13.47 -7.29 11.90
CA VAL A 90 -12.30 -6.40 11.98
C VAL A 90 -11.24 -6.81 10.95
N ILE A 91 -10.93 -8.11 10.87
CA ILE A 91 -9.98 -8.64 9.88
C ILE A 91 -10.48 -8.39 8.46
N ALA A 92 -11.77 -8.60 8.19
CA ALA A 92 -12.37 -8.35 6.89
C ALA A 92 -12.30 -6.85 6.52
N LEU A 93 -12.62 -5.96 7.46
CA LEU A 93 -12.50 -4.51 7.25
C LEU A 93 -11.06 -4.11 6.92
N VAL A 94 -10.09 -4.53 7.74
CA VAL A 94 -8.66 -4.22 7.52
C VAL A 94 -8.18 -4.79 6.19
N PHE A 95 -8.57 -6.02 5.84
CA PHE A 95 -8.24 -6.62 4.56
C PHE A 95 -8.79 -5.80 3.37
N ILE A 96 -10.07 -5.39 3.43
CA ILE A 96 -10.69 -4.58 2.36
C ILE A 96 -10.00 -3.21 2.24
N LEU A 97 -9.81 -2.49 3.36
CA LEU A 97 -9.18 -1.18 3.36
C LEU A 97 -7.78 -1.25 2.75
N ARG A 98 -6.94 -2.17 3.23
CA ARG A 98 -5.56 -2.31 2.78
C ARG A 98 -5.44 -2.88 1.36
N SER A 99 -6.34 -3.77 0.96
CA SER A 99 -6.27 -4.40 -0.37
C SER A 99 -6.72 -3.48 -1.49
N PHE A 100 -7.71 -2.63 -1.24
CA PHE A 100 -8.39 -1.86 -2.29
C PHE A 100 -8.28 -0.34 -2.14
N LEU A 101 -8.07 0.19 -0.93
CA LEU A 101 -8.12 1.63 -0.71
C LEU A 101 -6.74 2.22 -0.45
N TRP A 102 -6.17 1.98 0.73
CA TRP A 102 -4.94 2.65 1.15
C TRP A 102 -3.94 1.66 1.75
N GLU A 103 -2.69 1.84 1.37
CA GLU A 103 -1.61 1.06 1.94
C GLU A 103 -0.54 1.99 2.52
N PRO A 104 -0.17 1.82 3.82
CA PRO A 104 0.90 2.60 4.41
C PRO A 104 2.26 2.04 4.00
N PHE A 105 3.21 2.93 3.67
CA PHE A 105 4.60 2.62 3.41
C PHE A 105 5.51 3.50 4.25
N LYS A 106 6.69 2.98 4.60
CA LYS A 106 7.77 3.74 5.21
C LYS A 106 8.83 4.03 4.16
N ILE A 107 9.29 5.27 4.07
CA ILE A 107 10.34 5.68 3.14
C ILE A 107 11.71 5.24 3.69
N PRO A 108 12.42 4.34 2.99
CA PRO A 108 13.68 3.79 3.49
C PRO A 108 14.91 4.50 2.94
N SER A 109 14.79 5.34 1.90
CA SER A 109 15.91 5.91 1.18
C SER A 109 15.68 7.39 0.83
N SER A 110 16.77 8.10 0.58
CA SER A 110 16.78 9.53 0.25
C SER A 110 16.53 9.84 -1.24
N SER A 111 16.16 8.86 -2.07
CA SER A 111 16.01 9.07 -3.52
C SER A 111 14.89 10.02 -3.94
N MET A 112 13.96 10.34 -3.04
CA MET A 112 12.84 11.25 -3.26
C MET A 112 12.96 12.55 -2.44
N VAL A 113 14.11 12.80 -1.80
CA VAL A 113 14.42 14.08 -1.15
C VAL A 113 14.46 15.18 -2.21
N PRO A 114 13.87 16.36 -1.97
CA PRO A 114 13.32 16.88 -0.73
C PRO A 114 11.82 16.58 -0.53
N THR A 115 11.15 15.97 -1.50
CA THR A 115 9.71 15.68 -1.42
C THR A 115 9.38 14.71 -0.29
N LEU A 116 10.10 13.59 -0.22
CA LEU A 116 9.96 12.58 0.82
C LEU A 116 11.30 12.38 1.52
N LEU A 117 11.29 12.40 2.84
CA LEU A 117 12.47 12.15 3.67
C LEU A 117 12.49 10.71 4.18
N VAL A 118 13.69 10.23 4.49
CA VAL A 118 13.86 8.92 5.15
C VAL A 118 13.08 8.91 6.48
N GLY A 119 12.29 7.88 6.69
CA GLY A 119 11.45 7.76 7.88
C GLY A 119 10.02 8.29 7.73
N ASP A 120 9.69 9.03 6.66
CA ASP A 120 8.31 9.41 6.36
C ASP A 120 7.43 8.17 6.24
N LEU A 121 6.26 8.20 6.88
CA LEU A 121 5.19 7.23 6.71
C LEU A 121 4.16 7.82 5.75
N ILE A 122 4.01 7.21 4.59
CA ILE A 122 3.12 7.68 3.53
C ILE A 122 1.89 6.79 3.38
N LEU A 123 0.81 7.37 2.88
CA LEU A 123 -0.35 6.61 2.38
C LEU A 123 -0.35 6.58 0.85
N VAL A 124 -0.56 5.39 0.33
CA VAL A 124 -0.66 5.11 -1.10
C VAL A 124 -2.11 4.76 -1.44
N ASN A 125 -2.67 5.50 -2.38
CA ASN A 125 -4.00 5.25 -2.91
C ASN A 125 -3.90 4.17 -4.00
N LYS A 126 -4.51 3.02 -3.76
CA LYS A 126 -4.43 1.85 -4.65
C LYS A 126 -5.46 1.87 -5.78
N TYR A 127 -6.56 2.58 -5.61
CA TYR A 127 -7.63 2.63 -6.61
C TYR A 127 -7.48 3.76 -7.62
N THR A 128 -6.57 4.70 -7.43
CA THR A 128 -6.41 5.86 -8.34
C THR A 128 -6.28 5.42 -9.81
N TYR A 129 -5.48 4.40 -10.09
CA TYR A 129 -5.22 3.92 -11.46
C TYR A 129 -6.04 2.68 -11.84
N GLY A 130 -7.02 2.33 -11.02
CA GLY A 130 -7.90 1.19 -11.24
C GLY A 130 -7.91 0.20 -10.08
N ILE A 131 -8.92 -0.67 -10.07
CA ILE A 131 -9.06 -1.69 -9.04
C ILE A 131 -8.30 -2.94 -9.47
N ARG A 132 -7.39 -3.39 -8.59
CA ARG A 132 -6.58 -4.60 -8.79
C ARG A 132 -6.97 -5.67 -7.78
N LEU A 133 -7.01 -6.92 -8.22
CA LEU A 133 -7.21 -8.04 -7.31
C LEU A 133 -6.01 -8.16 -6.38
N PRO A 134 -6.23 -8.28 -5.06
CA PRO A 134 -5.16 -8.48 -4.10
C PRO A 134 -4.39 -9.79 -4.41
N ILE A 135 -3.14 -9.87 -3.94
CA ILE A 135 -2.23 -11.02 -4.11
C ILE A 135 -1.72 -11.18 -5.55
N ILE A 136 -2.60 -11.28 -6.55
CA ILE A 136 -2.23 -11.49 -7.96
C ILE A 136 -2.01 -10.19 -8.74
N ASN A 137 -2.32 -9.04 -8.15
CA ASN A 137 -2.18 -7.69 -8.72
C ASN A 137 -2.77 -7.51 -10.14
N LYS A 138 -3.78 -8.30 -10.51
CA LYS A 138 -4.45 -8.21 -11.80
C LYS A 138 -5.47 -7.07 -11.80
N LYS A 139 -5.29 -6.08 -12.69
CA LYS A 139 -6.25 -4.97 -12.87
C LYS A 139 -7.57 -5.52 -13.45
N ILE A 140 -8.68 -5.25 -12.77
CA ILE A 140 -10.03 -5.68 -13.17
C ILE A 140 -10.90 -4.51 -13.60
N ILE A 141 -10.64 -3.32 -13.09
CA ILE A 141 -11.34 -2.09 -13.46
C ILE A 141 -10.29 -1.02 -13.72
N GLN A 142 -10.31 -0.42 -14.91
CA GLN A 142 -9.53 0.77 -15.25
C GLN A 142 -10.31 2.00 -14.75
N LEU A 143 -9.62 2.92 -14.07
CA LEU A 143 -10.21 4.20 -13.63
C LEU A 143 -9.49 5.38 -14.27
N ASN A 144 -8.23 5.60 -13.92
CA ASN A 144 -7.41 6.66 -14.48
C ASN A 144 -6.06 6.10 -14.92
N ASP A 145 -5.32 6.86 -15.71
CA ASP A 145 -3.94 6.57 -16.06
C ASP A 145 -2.99 7.45 -15.23
N PRO A 146 -1.80 6.92 -14.87
CA PRO A 146 -0.75 7.71 -14.25
C PRO A 146 -0.40 8.94 -15.10
N GLN A 147 -0.22 10.08 -14.44
CA GLN A 147 0.11 11.33 -15.08
C GLN A 147 1.54 11.78 -14.71
N ARG A 148 2.14 12.60 -15.56
CA ARG A 148 3.42 13.22 -15.24
C ARG A 148 3.32 14.01 -13.95
N GLY A 149 4.34 13.88 -13.10
CA GLY A 149 4.36 14.47 -11.76
C GLY A 149 3.79 13.60 -10.66
N ASP A 150 3.02 12.55 -10.96
CA ASP A 150 2.53 11.63 -9.92
C ASP A 150 3.69 10.94 -9.20
N VAL A 151 3.67 10.96 -7.88
CA VAL A 151 4.58 10.14 -7.06
C VAL A 151 3.95 8.76 -6.92
N MET A 152 4.61 7.74 -7.47
CA MET A 152 4.07 6.41 -7.63
C MET A 152 4.89 5.36 -6.90
N VAL A 153 4.19 4.47 -6.18
CA VAL A 153 4.76 3.23 -5.63
C VAL A 153 4.51 2.11 -6.63
N PHE A 154 5.55 1.33 -6.90
CA PHE A 154 5.51 0.22 -7.84
C PHE A 154 6.46 -0.89 -7.44
N LYS A 155 6.18 -2.11 -7.90
CA LYS A 155 7.10 -3.25 -7.79
C LYS A 155 8.28 -3.06 -8.72
N TYR A 156 9.50 -3.18 -8.18
CA TYR A 156 10.73 -3.02 -8.96
C TYR A 156 10.75 -4.04 -10.13
N PRO A 157 10.95 -3.60 -11.39
CA PRO A 157 10.79 -4.49 -12.54
C PRO A 157 11.71 -5.71 -12.56
N LYS A 158 12.88 -5.65 -11.89
CA LYS A 158 13.85 -6.74 -11.84
C LYS A 158 13.67 -7.64 -10.62
N ASP A 159 13.05 -7.11 -9.55
CA ASP A 159 12.78 -7.85 -8.34
C ASP A 159 11.42 -7.44 -7.76
N MET A 160 10.38 -8.18 -8.10
CA MET A 160 9.00 -7.93 -7.70
C MET A 160 8.76 -8.03 -6.18
N SER A 161 9.77 -8.48 -5.40
CA SER A 161 9.70 -8.50 -3.95
C SER A 161 9.95 -7.12 -3.31
N GLN A 162 10.53 -6.18 -4.09
CA GLN A 162 10.88 -4.84 -3.62
C GLN A 162 9.88 -3.81 -4.15
N ASP A 163 9.46 -2.91 -3.24
CA ASP A 163 8.66 -1.74 -3.60
C ASP A 163 9.58 -0.52 -3.78
N TYR A 164 9.43 0.16 -4.92
CA TYR A 164 10.12 1.41 -5.21
C TYR A 164 9.11 2.56 -5.24
N ILE A 165 9.59 3.75 -4.92
CA ILE A 165 8.83 4.98 -5.04
C ILE A 165 9.63 5.99 -5.87
N LYS A 166 9.02 6.51 -6.93
CA LYS A 166 9.60 7.50 -7.83
C LYS A 166 8.49 8.38 -8.41
N ARG A 167 8.91 9.47 -9.07
CA ARG A 167 8.01 10.37 -9.79
C ARG A 167 7.87 9.95 -11.25
N VAL A 168 6.66 9.99 -11.76
CA VAL A 168 6.36 9.79 -13.19
C VAL A 168 6.86 10.99 -13.98
N ILE A 169 7.85 10.78 -14.84
CA ILE A 169 8.40 11.80 -15.74
C ILE A 169 7.84 11.63 -17.15
N GLY A 170 7.68 10.38 -17.59
CA GLY A 170 7.15 10.06 -18.92
C GLY A 170 6.02 9.04 -18.84
N VAL A 171 4.99 9.31 -19.66
CA VAL A 171 3.84 8.40 -19.88
C VAL A 171 3.96 7.75 -21.26
N PRO A 172 3.18 6.71 -21.60
CA PRO A 172 3.26 6.04 -22.90
C PRO A 172 3.27 7.02 -24.09
N GLY A 173 4.20 6.80 -25.01
CA GLY A 173 4.40 7.64 -26.21
C GLY A 173 5.29 8.86 -26.00
N ASP A 174 5.66 9.22 -24.77
CA ASP A 174 6.53 10.36 -24.53
C ASP A 174 7.96 10.11 -24.98
N LYS A 175 8.54 11.16 -25.57
CA LYS A 175 9.99 11.24 -25.84
C LYS A 175 10.65 12.00 -24.68
N ILE A 176 11.44 11.30 -23.88
CA ILE A 176 12.18 11.81 -22.75
C ILE A 176 13.64 11.97 -23.15
N THR A 177 14.18 13.18 -23.04
CA THR A 177 15.61 13.44 -23.22
C THR A 177 16.17 14.08 -21.95
N TYR A 178 17.30 13.58 -21.47
CA TYR A 178 18.03 14.14 -20.35
C TYR A 178 19.48 14.37 -20.77
N GLU A 179 19.87 15.60 -20.79
CA GLU A 179 21.18 16.05 -21.28
C GLU A 179 21.69 17.19 -20.40
N ASN A 180 22.94 17.14 -19.96
CA ASN A 180 23.53 18.14 -19.09
C ASN A 180 22.62 18.47 -17.87
N LYS A 181 22.05 17.43 -17.27
CA LYS A 181 21.11 17.53 -16.13
C LYS A 181 19.83 18.33 -16.41
N ARG A 182 19.46 18.50 -17.65
CA ARG A 182 18.24 19.16 -18.09
C ARG A 182 17.31 18.17 -18.78
N LEU A 183 16.07 18.19 -18.35
CA LEU A 183 15.02 17.33 -18.88
C LEU A 183 14.30 18.03 -20.04
N THR A 184 14.02 17.28 -21.07
CA THR A 184 13.16 17.68 -22.20
C THR A 184 12.11 16.63 -22.40
N VAL A 185 10.84 17.01 -22.45
CA VAL A 185 9.69 16.13 -22.68
C VAL A 185 9.02 16.53 -24.00
N ASN A 186 8.95 15.61 -24.95
CA ASN A 186 8.35 15.83 -26.27
C ASN A 186 8.93 17.07 -27.01
N GLY A 187 10.24 17.25 -26.90
CA GLY A 187 10.96 18.38 -27.53
C GLY A 187 10.82 19.73 -26.80
N LYS A 188 10.07 19.78 -25.68
CA LYS A 188 9.96 20.99 -24.86
C LYS A 188 10.88 20.87 -23.66
N ALA A 189 11.78 21.83 -23.49
CA ALA A 189 12.63 21.90 -22.31
C ALA A 189 11.76 22.15 -21.06
N VAL A 190 12.06 21.40 -20.00
CA VAL A 190 11.44 21.59 -18.69
C VAL A 190 12.10 22.77 -17.98
N GLU A 191 11.31 23.66 -17.43
CA GLU A 191 11.79 24.84 -16.71
C GLU A 191 12.28 24.46 -15.32
N TYR A 192 13.44 25.01 -14.94
CA TYR A 192 14.05 24.86 -13.60
C TYR A 192 14.19 26.23 -12.97
N THR A 193 13.49 26.49 -11.89
CA THR A 193 13.64 27.71 -11.09
C THR A 193 14.54 27.42 -9.90
N PRO A 194 15.71 28.07 -9.76
CA PRO A 194 16.61 27.81 -8.65
C PRO A 194 15.99 28.25 -7.32
N LEU A 195 16.27 27.48 -6.27
CA LEU A 195 15.92 27.77 -4.89
C LEU A 195 17.21 27.89 -4.05
N ASP A 196 17.06 28.22 -2.78
CA ASP A 196 18.17 28.14 -1.81
C ASP A 196 18.68 26.71 -1.72
N ASP A 197 20.00 26.56 -1.46
CA ASP A 197 20.62 25.26 -1.34
C ASP A 197 19.97 24.44 -0.21
N TYR A 198 19.72 23.18 -0.48
CA TYR A 198 19.15 22.25 0.48
C TYR A 198 20.26 21.64 1.35
N LEU A 199 20.16 21.77 2.68
CA LEU A 199 21.05 21.07 3.62
C LEU A 199 20.51 19.65 3.87
N ASP A 200 21.29 18.63 3.49
CA ASP A 200 21.02 17.24 3.90
C ASP A 200 21.46 17.07 5.35
N GLU A 201 20.50 16.89 6.26
CA GLU A 201 20.76 16.73 7.70
C GLU A 201 21.38 15.37 8.05
N GLU A 202 21.12 14.34 7.25
CA GLU A 202 21.73 13.00 7.45
C GLU A 202 23.20 12.98 7.03
N ARG A 203 23.53 13.72 6.01
CA ARG A 203 24.89 13.93 5.51
C ARG A 203 25.08 15.44 5.36
N PRO A 204 25.75 16.14 6.28
CA PRO A 204 25.78 17.60 6.29
C PRO A 204 26.50 18.18 5.04
N VAL A 205 25.83 18.07 3.91
CA VAL A 205 26.23 18.56 2.58
C VAL A 205 25.10 19.42 2.02
N TYR A 206 25.46 20.52 1.35
CA TYR A 206 24.52 21.36 0.64
C TYR A 206 24.34 20.85 -0.79
N HIS A 207 23.08 20.70 -1.21
CA HIS A 207 22.68 20.31 -2.56
C HIS A 207 21.99 21.46 -3.28
N LYS A 208 22.24 21.59 -4.57
CA LYS A 208 21.51 22.56 -5.39
C LYS A 208 20.06 22.11 -5.55
N GLN A 209 19.14 23.02 -5.21
CA GLN A 209 17.70 22.77 -5.23
C GLN A 209 17.03 23.60 -6.32
N PHE A 210 16.08 22.99 -7.01
CA PHE A 210 15.28 23.64 -8.05
C PHE A 210 13.80 23.27 -7.91
N VAL A 211 12.92 24.19 -8.38
CA VAL A 211 11.57 23.83 -8.76
C VAL A 211 11.61 23.38 -10.22
N GLU A 212 11.19 22.14 -10.48
CA GLU A 212 11.02 21.58 -11.82
C GLU A 212 9.54 21.67 -12.21
N LYS A 213 9.27 22.27 -13.39
CA LYS A 213 7.91 22.46 -13.92
C LYS A 213 7.63 21.47 -15.03
N LEU A 214 7.11 20.31 -14.67
CA LEU A 214 6.57 19.36 -15.64
C LEU A 214 5.21 19.83 -16.17
N PRO A 215 4.80 19.42 -17.37
CA PRO A 215 3.45 19.67 -17.82
C PRO A 215 2.39 19.12 -16.84
N GLY A 216 1.71 20.03 -16.13
CA GLY A 216 0.67 19.70 -15.15
C GLY A 216 1.16 19.50 -13.71
N SER A 217 2.44 19.63 -13.40
CA SER A 217 2.97 19.46 -12.03
C SER A 217 4.21 20.30 -11.80
N GLU A 218 4.32 20.89 -10.62
CA GLU A 218 5.52 21.55 -10.12
C GLU A 218 6.00 20.83 -8.86
N HIS A 219 7.30 20.58 -8.74
CA HIS A 219 7.88 19.93 -7.59
C HIS A 219 9.36 20.33 -7.40
N ARG A 220 9.89 20.06 -6.22
CA ARG A 220 11.29 20.35 -5.90
C ARG A 220 12.16 19.16 -6.24
N ILE A 221 13.37 19.45 -6.73
CA ILE A 221 14.40 18.45 -7.02
C ILE A 221 15.72 18.86 -6.44
N LEU A 222 16.60 17.89 -6.16
CA LEU A 222 18.02 18.10 -5.92
C LEU A 222 18.80 17.67 -7.16
N ASN A 223 19.70 18.54 -7.62
CA ASN A 223 20.42 18.35 -8.88
C ASN A 223 21.74 19.12 -8.86
N ASP A 224 22.81 18.49 -8.38
CA ASP A 224 24.10 19.13 -8.14
C ASP A 224 24.92 19.28 -9.41
N GLU A 225 25.54 20.45 -9.57
CA GLU A 225 26.59 20.68 -10.55
C GLU A 225 27.95 20.70 -9.82
N PRO A 226 29.03 20.12 -10.40
CA PRO A 226 29.22 19.64 -11.77
C PRO A 226 29.06 18.10 -11.97
N ALA A 227 28.27 17.41 -11.15
CA ALA A 227 28.09 15.97 -11.31
C ALA A 227 27.53 15.62 -12.72
N ARG A 228 27.84 14.43 -13.22
CA ARG A 228 27.34 13.94 -14.53
C ARG A 228 25.81 13.74 -14.49
N SER A 229 25.17 13.83 -15.64
CA SER A 229 23.74 13.59 -15.78
C SER A 229 23.31 12.19 -15.31
N PHE A 230 24.15 11.19 -15.56
CA PHE A 230 24.03 9.81 -15.11
C PHE A 230 25.35 9.06 -15.37
N ASN A 231 25.50 7.87 -14.78
CA ASN A 231 26.65 7.01 -15.05
C ASN A 231 26.27 5.97 -16.12
N LEU A 232 26.90 6.06 -17.30
CA LEU A 232 26.64 5.15 -18.43
C LEU A 232 26.97 3.71 -18.08
N ASP A 233 28.02 3.45 -17.29
CA ASP A 233 28.42 2.12 -16.86
C ASP A 233 27.40 1.46 -15.92
N GLY A 234 26.54 2.26 -15.28
CA GLY A 234 25.45 1.82 -14.45
C GLY A 234 24.17 1.48 -15.21
N VAL A 235 24.12 1.78 -16.54
CA VAL A 235 22.94 1.47 -17.35
C VAL A 235 22.89 -0.03 -17.61
N GLU A 236 21.83 -0.64 -17.14
CA GLU A 236 21.65 -2.08 -17.22
C GLU A 236 20.92 -2.51 -18.49
N ASN A 237 20.88 -3.81 -18.76
CA ASN A 237 20.01 -4.33 -19.81
C ASN A 237 18.58 -4.52 -19.23
N PHE A 238 17.56 -4.03 -19.96
CA PHE A 238 16.18 -4.05 -19.55
C PHE A 238 15.23 -4.25 -20.75
N PRO A 239 13.99 -4.68 -20.54
CA PRO A 239 12.98 -4.81 -21.60
C PRO A 239 12.74 -3.48 -22.33
N ASN A 240 12.64 -3.53 -23.67
CA ASN A 240 12.50 -2.37 -24.54
C ASN A 240 13.71 -1.40 -24.48
N ARG A 241 14.91 -1.92 -24.25
CA ARG A 241 16.15 -1.12 -24.20
C ARG A 241 16.41 -0.39 -25.53
N GLU A 242 15.94 -0.95 -26.62
CA GLU A 242 16.01 -0.39 -27.97
C GLU A 242 15.19 0.91 -28.16
N ALA A 243 14.24 1.17 -27.26
CA ALA A 243 13.50 2.44 -27.22
C ALA A 243 14.32 3.60 -26.64
N CYS A 244 15.55 3.31 -26.16
CA CYS A 244 16.44 4.28 -25.57
C CYS A 244 17.77 4.34 -26.32
N ASP A 245 18.20 5.55 -26.63
CA ASP A 245 19.54 5.87 -27.14
C ASP A 245 20.35 6.56 -26.04
N TYR A 246 21.53 6.03 -25.70
CA TYR A 246 22.41 6.53 -24.68
C TYR A 246 23.75 6.97 -25.25
N SER A 247 24.21 8.12 -24.84
CA SER A 247 25.53 8.63 -25.09
C SER A 247 26.18 9.12 -23.79
N TYR A 248 27.40 9.63 -23.85
CA TYR A 248 28.22 9.91 -22.67
C TYR A 248 27.53 10.77 -21.60
N ASP A 249 26.73 11.77 -21.99
CA ASP A 249 26.09 12.72 -21.05
C ASP A 249 24.62 13.01 -21.41
N LYS A 250 24.06 12.14 -22.27
CA LYS A 250 22.71 12.28 -22.81
C LYS A 250 22.09 10.93 -23.00
N PHE A 251 20.81 10.81 -22.66
CA PHE A 251 19.96 9.75 -23.17
C PHE A 251 18.68 10.31 -23.78
N THR A 252 18.10 9.57 -24.70
CA THR A 252 16.77 9.81 -25.23
C THR A 252 16.01 8.51 -25.25
N CYS A 253 14.86 8.46 -24.59
CA CYS A 253 13.98 7.30 -24.53
C CYS A 253 12.59 7.65 -25.08
N ILE A 254 11.99 6.74 -25.82
CA ILE A 254 10.56 6.79 -26.17
C ILE A 254 9.85 5.80 -25.25
N VAL A 255 8.92 6.27 -24.44
CA VAL A 255 8.23 5.43 -23.46
C VAL A 255 7.27 4.48 -24.18
N PRO A 256 7.45 3.14 -24.10
CA PRO A 256 6.60 2.18 -24.77
C PRO A 256 5.18 2.17 -24.20
N GLU A 257 4.21 1.69 -24.99
CA GLU A 257 2.83 1.50 -24.54
C GLU A 257 2.75 0.63 -23.28
N GLY A 258 1.90 1.05 -22.33
CA GLY A 258 1.73 0.37 -21.06
C GLY A 258 2.93 0.45 -20.10
N ASN A 259 3.86 1.38 -20.33
CA ASN A 259 5.05 1.60 -19.51
C ASN A 259 5.18 3.06 -19.11
N TYR A 260 5.94 3.31 -18.02
CA TYR A 260 6.19 4.64 -17.48
C TYR A 260 7.68 4.85 -17.25
N PHE A 261 8.15 6.08 -17.47
CA PHE A 261 9.52 6.49 -17.17
C PHE A 261 9.55 7.25 -15.85
N MET A 262 10.33 6.73 -14.90
CA MET A 262 10.34 7.18 -13.52
C MET A 262 11.69 7.81 -13.17
N MET A 263 11.68 8.93 -12.42
CA MET A 263 12.89 9.48 -11.84
C MET A 263 12.68 9.82 -10.35
N GLY A 264 13.78 9.76 -9.59
CA GLY A 264 13.78 10.29 -8.22
C GLY A 264 13.91 11.80 -8.21
N ASP A 265 13.36 12.44 -7.20
CA ASP A 265 13.49 13.90 -7.01
C ASP A 265 14.91 14.28 -6.57
N ASN A 266 15.61 13.37 -5.88
CA ASN A 266 17.05 13.48 -5.65
C ASN A 266 17.81 12.90 -6.86
N ARG A 267 18.01 13.74 -7.88
CA ARG A 267 18.53 13.33 -9.19
C ARG A 267 19.85 12.60 -9.14
N ASP A 268 20.74 13.01 -8.27
CA ASP A 268 22.10 12.46 -8.16
C ASP A 268 22.17 11.25 -7.23
N ASN A 269 21.14 11.03 -6.40
CA ASN A 269 21.09 9.92 -5.46
C ASN A 269 19.85 9.04 -5.70
N SER A 270 19.59 8.68 -6.95
CA SER A 270 18.44 7.85 -7.34
C SER A 270 18.81 6.81 -8.38
N ALA A 271 18.63 5.53 -8.04
CA ALA A 271 18.56 4.45 -9.01
C ALA A 271 17.13 4.39 -9.57
N ASP A 272 16.94 4.83 -10.82
CA ASP A 272 15.63 4.99 -11.46
C ASP A 272 15.66 4.58 -12.95
N SER A 273 14.65 4.95 -13.71
CA SER A 273 14.51 4.55 -15.11
C SER A 273 15.69 4.91 -16.02
N ARG A 274 16.54 5.83 -15.61
CA ARG A 274 17.78 6.15 -16.30
C ARG A 274 18.72 4.95 -16.38
N TYR A 275 18.62 4.02 -15.43
CA TYR A 275 19.51 2.88 -15.27
C TYR A 275 18.86 1.54 -15.61
N TRP A 276 17.64 1.29 -15.09
CA TRP A 276 16.97 0.00 -15.19
C TRP A 276 15.73 0.01 -16.12
N GLY A 277 15.45 1.15 -16.79
CA GLY A 277 14.43 1.25 -17.84
C GLY A 277 13.02 1.55 -17.34
N PHE A 278 12.02 0.96 -17.96
CA PHE A 278 10.61 1.33 -17.80
C PHE A 278 9.90 0.52 -16.74
N VAL A 279 8.86 1.13 -16.15
CA VAL A 279 7.94 0.46 -15.21
C VAL A 279 6.69 0.04 -15.97
N PRO A 280 6.41 -1.26 -16.13
CA PRO A 280 5.17 -1.73 -16.71
C PRO A 280 3.95 -1.41 -15.83
N ASP A 281 2.79 -1.14 -16.44
CA ASP A 281 1.53 -0.87 -15.71
C ASP A 281 1.18 -1.95 -14.69
N LYS A 282 1.45 -3.22 -15.01
CA LYS A 282 1.20 -4.35 -14.09
C LYS A 282 1.98 -4.28 -12.78
N ASN A 283 3.07 -3.49 -12.74
CA ASN A 283 3.91 -3.34 -11.55
C ASN A 283 3.41 -2.24 -10.61
N ILE A 284 2.47 -1.41 -11.05
CA ILE A 284 1.96 -0.28 -10.25
C ILE A 284 1.24 -0.80 -9.01
N VAL A 285 1.58 -0.23 -7.85
CA VAL A 285 0.89 -0.44 -6.57
C VAL A 285 -0.14 0.68 -6.35
N GLY A 286 0.26 1.96 -6.54
CA GLY A 286 -0.65 3.08 -6.42
C GLY A 286 0.04 4.44 -6.37
N LYS A 287 -0.75 5.51 -6.19
CA LYS A 287 -0.30 6.90 -6.07
C LYS A 287 -0.06 7.25 -4.61
N ALA A 288 1.15 7.69 -4.27
CA ALA A 288 1.43 8.29 -2.97
C ALA A 288 0.80 9.69 -2.92
N PHE A 289 0.03 9.98 -1.87
CA PHE A 289 -0.70 11.24 -1.81
C PHE A 289 -0.60 11.99 -0.48
N LEU A 290 -0.18 11.31 0.59
CA LEU A 290 -0.15 11.88 1.93
C LEU A 290 1.04 11.34 2.72
N VAL A 291 1.80 12.23 3.35
CA VAL A 291 2.64 11.89 4.50
C VAL A 291 1.73 11.97 5.73
N TRP A 292 1.41 10.82 6.32
CA TRP A 292 0.47 10.78 7.44
C TRP A 292 1.15 10.80 8.81
N MET A 293 2.45 10.48 8.86
CA MET A 293 3.26 10.54 10.08
C MET A 293 4.76 10.63 9.74
N ASN A 294 5.49 11.40 10.52
CA ASN A 294 6.94 11.32 10.67
C ASN A 294 7.28 11.50 12.16
N PHE A 295 7.91 10.49 12.76
CA PHE A 295 8.22 10.53 14.21
C PHE A 295 9.34 11.52 14.55
N GLY A 296 10.21 11.88 13.61
CA GLY A 296 11.27 12.88 13.79
C GLY A 296 10.79 14.32 13.60
N ASP A 297 9.84 14.53 12.67
CA ASP A 297 9.28 15.85 12.37
C ASP A 297 7.78 15.77 12.03
N PRO A 298 6.90 15.95 13.02
CA PRO A 298 5.46 15.93 12.81
C PRO A 298 4.92 17.02 11.85
N LYS A 299 5.69 18.09 11.58
CA LYS A 299 5.28 19.16 10.65
C LYS A 299 5.23 18.69 9.20
N ARG A 300 5.80 17.53 8.91
CA ARG A 300 5.77 16.92 7.57
C ARG A 300 4.43 16.29 7.21
N ILE A 301 3.51 16.13 8.17
CA ILE A 301 2.17 15.61 7.89
C ILE A 301 1.47 16.54 6.91
N GLY A 302 1.14 16.01 5.71
CA GLY A 302 0.52 16.80 4.64
C GLY A 302 0.50 16.09 3.30
N GLY A 303 -0.17 16.72 2.32
CA GLY A 303 -0.24 16.21 0.94
C GLY A 303 1.12 16.17 0.26
N ILE A 304 1.36 15.15 -0.56
CA ILE A 304 2.54 15.00 -1.40
C ILE A 304 2.26 15.74 -2.72
N GLN A 305 3.16 16.67 -3.07
CA GLN A 305 3.08 17.47 -4.30
C GLN A 305 4.10 16.99 -5.33
#